data_f63b5cb8e4f3d3cb00bbc7f24d8ce716
#
_entry.id   f63b5cb8e4f3d3cb00bbc7f24d8ce716
#
_cell.length_a   1.000
_cell.length_b   1.000
_cell.length_c   1.000
_cell.angle_alpha   90.00
_cell.angle_beta   90.00
_cell.angle_gamma   90.00
#
_symmetry.space_group_name_H-M   'P 1'
#
loop_
_entity.id
_entity.type
_entity.pdbx_description
1 polymer ?
#
loop_
_entity_poly.entity_id
_entity_poly.type
_entity_poly.pdbx_seq_one_letter_code
_entity_poly.pdbx_strand_id
1 'polypeptide(L)'
;PGGSSQAAKMKDLRALTKYLAGLGYGSRKEVEAAVRRGRVGGIERAGGGVAWPFEGVTIDGEPLDPPPGMVLLMHKPAGFTCSRADGGSLVYELLPPRFLKRTPTLSSVGRLDAATTGLLLFTDDGQLLHRLISPKSETEKVYEAMLARPLEGHEGAAFASGTLVLRGEDKPLKPARLEVTGERSARVTLT
;
A
#
# COMPACT_ATOMS: atom_id res chain seq x y z
N PRO A 1 -15.29 26.55 -26.07
CA PRO A 1 -15.33 27.23 -24.80
C PRO A 1 -14.55 26.40 -23.79
N GLY A 2 -13.28 26.81 -23.58
CA GLY A 2 -12.33 26.11 -22.73
C GLY A 2 -12.57 26.49 -21.28
N GLY A 3 -12.97 25.52 -20.46
CA GLY A 3 -12.90 25.60 -19.02
C GLY A 3 -11.47 25.36 -18.57
N SER A 4 -10.66 26.40 -18.45
CA SER A 4 -9.40 26.34 -17.71
C SER A 4 -9.74 26.14 -16.23
N SER A 5 -9.59 24.90 -15.74
CA SER A 5 -9.53 24.62 -14.32
C SER A 5 -8.36 25.43 -13.72
N GLN A 6 -8.67 26.57 -13.13
CA GLN A 6 -7.70 27.26 -12.26
C GLN A 6 -7.55 26.37 -11.03
N ALA A 7 -6.53 25.52 -11.03
CA ALA A 7 -6.07 24.82 -9.84
C ALA A 7 -5.91 25.85 -8.72
N ALA A 8 -6.61 25.65 -7.61
CA ALA A 8 -6.59 26.56 -6.49
C ALA A 8 -5.17 26.71 -5.96
N LYS A 9 -4.55 27.87 -6.17
CA LYS A 9 -3.22 28.18 -5.64
C LYS A 9 -3.33 28.41 -4.13
N MET A 10 -2.76 27.54 -3.34
CA MET A 10 -2.63 27.78 -1.90
C MET A 10 -1.51 28.79 -1.63
N LYS A 11 -1.84 29.87 -0.93
CA LYS A 11 -0.93 30.99 -0.65
C LYS A 11 -0.44 30.91 0.79
N ASP A 12 0.38 29.94 1.17
CA ASP A 12 1.01 29.94 2.49
C ASP A 12 2.20 28.97 2.53
N LEU A 13 3.36 29.48 2.98
CA LEU A 13 4.53 28.65 3.25
C LEU A 13 4.24 27.56 4.28
N ARG A 14 3.38 27.82 5.27
CA ARG A 14 2.98 26.81 6.27
C ARG A 14 2.20 25.65 5.65
N ALA A 15 1.31 25.95 4.69
CA ALA A 15 0.57 24.92 3.98
C ALA A 15 1.50 24.05 3.13
N LEU A 16 2.44 24.67 2.41
CA LEU A 16 3.46 23.96 1.64
C LEU A 16 4.32 23.07 2.54
N THR A 17 4.85 23.59 3.64
CA THR A 17 5.70 22.84 4.56
C THR A 17 4.93 21.71 5.25
N LYS A 18 3.66 21.93 5.61
CA LYS A 18 2.78 20.88 6.14
C LYS A 18 2.55 19.78 5.12
N TYR A 19 2.29 20.15 3.85
CA TYR A 19 2.05 19.21 2.76
C TYR A 19 3.28 18.34 2.49
N LEU A 20 4.45 18.96 2.26
CA LEU A 20 5.68 18.22 1.97
C LEU A 20 6.15 17.37 3.16
N ALA A 21 5.99 17.86 4.39
CA ALA A 21 6.26 17.06 5.58
C ALA A 21 5.30 15.87 5.69
N GLY A 22 4.03 16.06 5.34
CA GLY A 22 3.03 14.98 5.27
C GLY A 22 3.37 13.92 4.22
N LEU A 23 4.03 14.28 3.14
CA LEU A 23 4.55 13.33 2.14
C LEU A 23 5.83 12.60 2.59
N GLY A 24 6.42 12.98 3.73
CA GLY A 24 7.59 12.32 4.29
C GLY A 24 8.93 12.93 3.89
N TYR A 25 8.96 14.11 3.26
CA TYR A 25 10.20 14.79 2.84
C TYR A 25 11.00 15.42 3.99
N GLY A 26 10.57 15.25 5.22
CA GLY A 26 11.24 15.71 6.42
C GLY A 26 10.30 16.39 7.40
N SER A 27 10.83 16.84 8.53
CA SER A 27 10.10 17.68 9.47
C SER A 27 9.76 19.06 8.84
N ARG A 28 8.79 19.76 9.39
CA ARG A 28 8.43 21.11 8.89
C ARG A 28 9.65 22.04 8.84
N LYS A 29 10.54 21.99 9.84
CA LYS A 29 11.78 22.81 9.88
C LYS A 29 12.75 22.45 8.75
N GLU A 30 12.91 21.14 8.46
CA GLU A 30 13.76 20.67 7.36
C GLU A 30 13.19 21.09 6.01
N VAL A 31 11.88 20.98 5.82
CA VAL A 31 11.21 21.43 4.60
C VAL A 31 11.33 22.96 4.42
N GLU A 32 11.12 23.75 5.49
CA GLU A 32 11.35 25.21 5.44
C GLU A 32 12.80 25.54 5.05
N ALA A 33 13.75 24.80 5.58
CA ALA A 33 15.15 24.99 5.20
C ALA A 33 15.40 24.61 3.73
N ALA A 34 14.75 23.55 3.21
CA ALA A 34 14.82 23.18 1.80
C ALA A 34 14.24 24.28 0.89
N VAL A 35 13.11 24.89 1.27
CA VAL A 35 12.51 26.04 0.55
C VAL A 35 13.46 27.23 0.53
N ARG A 36 14.05 27.57 1.70
CA ARG A 36 15.01 28.70 1.78
C ARG A 36 16.26 28.49 0.92
N ARG A 37 16.73 27.25 0.82
CA ARG A 37 17.91 26.86 0.01
C ARG A 37 17.60 26.69 -1.48
N GLY A 38 16.35 26.93 -1.91
CA GLY A 38 15.96 26.82 -3.32
C GLY A 38 15.85 25.37 -3.83
N ARG A 39 15.80 24.36 -2.92
CA ARG A 39 15.65 22.95 -3.28
C ARG A 39 14.21 22.58 -3.69
N VAL A 40 13.23 23.43 -3.36
CA VAL A 40 11.82 23.26 -3.75
C VAL A 40 11.55 24.14 -4.95
N GLY A 41 11.29 23.52 -6.09
CA GLY A 41 10.92 24.15 -7.37
C GLY A 41 9.40 24.17 -7.59
N GLY A 42 8.96 24.84 -8.67
CA GLY A 42 7.53 24.92 -9.04
C GLY A 42 6.69 25.80 -8.11
N ILE A 43 7.33 26.65 -7.30
CA ILE A 43 6.70 27.58 -6.37
C ILE A 43 6.95 29.03 -6.80
N GLU A 44 5.94 29.89 -6.65
CA GLU A 44 6.05 31.31 -6.90
C GLU A 44 6.23 32.05 -5.56
N ARG A 45 7.23 32.93 -5.49
CA ARG A 45 7.45 33.82 -4.33
C ARG A 45 6.92 35.21 -4.65
N ALA A 46 5.89 35.66 -3.96
CA ALA A 46 5.30 36.97 -4.14
C ALA A 46 4.79 37.53 -2.82
N GLY A 47 5.07 38.81 -2.55
CA GLY A 47 4.50 39.53 -1.41
C GLY A 47 4.79 38.96 -0.03
N GLY A 48 5.96 38.33 0.16
CA GLY A 48 6.34 37.68 1.43
C GLY A 48 5.71 36.29 1.67
N GLY A 49 4.92 35.77 0.72
CA GLY A 49 4.32 34.44 0.74
C GLY A 49 4.87 33.52 -0.35
N VAL A 50 4.38 32.28 -0.36
CA VAL A 50 4.66 31.28 -1.37
C VAL A 50 3.33 30.84 -1.99
N ALA A 51 3.20 30.99 -3.32
CA ALA A 51 2.11 30.39 -4.07
C ALA A 51 2.63 29.14 -4.78
N TRP A 52 1.87 28.05 -4.73
CA TRP A 52 2.26 26.81 -5.36
C TRP A 52 1.02 26.05 -5.88
N PRO A 53 1.10 25.47 -7.08
CA PRO A 53 0.13 24.50 -7.55
C PRO A 53 0.39 23.16 -6.88
N PHE A 54 -0.64 22.33 -6.73
CA PHE A 54 -0.42 20.93 -6.29
C PHE A 54 0.42 20.15 -7.30
N GLU A 55 0.29 20.47 -8.57
CA GLU A 55 1.06 19.89 -9.67
C GLU A 55 2.25 20.80 -10.02
N GLY A 56 3.39 20.20 -10.34
CA GLY A 56 4.58 20.91 -10.76
C GLY A 56 5.54 21.31 -9.64
N VAL A 57 5.23 21.07 -8.37
CA VAL A 57 6.20 21.21 -7.28
C VAL A 57 7.23 20.09 -7.38
N THR A 58 8.51 20.45 -7.22
CA THR A 58 9.63 19.52 -7.23
C THR A 58 10.47 19.66 -5.97
N ILE A 59 11.20 18.61 -5.61
CA ILE A 59 12.27 18.66 -4.60
C ILE A 59 13.55 18.15 -5.25
N ASP A 60 14.62 18.95 -5.18
CA ASP A 60 15.90 18.67 -5.82
C ASP A 60 15.79 18.37 -7.33
N GLY A 61 14.81 18.98 -7.99
CA GLY A 61 14.50 18.80 -9.41
C GLY A 61 13.60 17.61 -9.71
N GLU A 62 13.33 16.72 -8.74
CA GLU A 62 12.49 15.55 -8.93
C GLU A 62 11.02 15.86 -8.59
N PRO A 63 10.06 15.30 -9.35
CA PRO A 63 8.63 15.40 -9.03
C PRO A 63 8.33 14.85 -7.64
N LEU A 64 7.27 15.36 -7.01
CA LEU A 64 6.81 14.85 -5.74
C LEU A 64 6.22 13.44 -5.89
N ASP A 65 6.32 12.66 -4.82
CA ASP A 65 5.54 11.43 -4.68
C ASP A 65 4.04 11.73 -4.76
N PRO A 66 3.22 10.72 -5.09
CA PRO A 66 1.77 10.89 -5.16
C PRO A 66 1.19 11.49 -3.88
N PRO A 67 0.12 12.32 -4.00
CA PRO A 67 -0.58 12.89 -2.85
C PRO A 67 -1.17 11.81 -1.94
N PRO A 68 -1.67 12.18 -0.74
CA PRO A 68 -2.47 11.27 0.09
C PRO A 68 -3.63 10.65 -0.69
N GLY A 69 -3.96 9.39 -0.37
CA GLY A 69 -4.88 8.57 -1.14
C GLY A 69 -4.16 7.67 -2.16
N MET A 70 -2.81 7.63 -2.10
CA MET A 70 -2.03 6.79 -3.00
C MET A 70 -2.28 5.29 -2.78
N VAL A 71 -2.15 4.54 -3.87
CA VAL A 71 -2.04 3.09 -3.85
C VAL A 71 -0.70 2.70 -4.46
N LEU A 72 0.07 1.92 -3.73
CA LEU A 72 1.34 1.36 -4.18
C LEU A 72 1.17 -0.15 -4.38
N LEU A 73 1.68 -0.64 -5.48
CA LEU A 73 1.66 -2.05 -5.84
C LEU A 73 3.07 -2.61 -5.70
N MET A 74 3.20 -3.68 -4.91
CA MET A 74 4.46 -4.38 -4.71
C MET A 74 4.33 -5.84 -5.14
N HIS A 75 5.30 -6.34 -5.89
CA HIS A 75 5.53 -7.78 -5.97
C HIS A 75 6.37 -8.18 -4.76
N LYS A 76 5.71 -8.66 -3.68
CA LYS A 76 6.40 -9.02 -2.44
C LYS A 76 7.34 -10.20 -2.70
N PRO A 77 8.63 -10.09 -2.40
CA PRO A 77 9.55 -11.23 -2.45
C PRO A 77 9.37 -12.15 -1.24
N ALA A 78 9.87 -13.37 -1.34
CA ALA A 78 10.00 -14.26 -0.18
C ALA A 78 10.99 -13.69 0.86
N GLY A 79 10.84 -14.12 2.11
CA GLY A 79 11.73 -13.73 3.20
C GLY A 79 11.31 -12.48 3.98
N PHE A 80 10.30 -11.76 3.51
CA PHE A 80 9.79 -10.55 4.18
C PHE A 80 8.40 -10.79 4.77
N THR A 81 8.17 -10.31 5.99
CA THR A 81 6.89 -10.38 6.68
C THR A 81 6.11 -9.07 6.57
N CYS A 82 4.79 -9.12 6.73
CA CYS A 82 3.92 -7.94 6.75
C CYS A 82 3.69 -7.40 8.18
N SER A 83 4.08 -8.13 9.22
CA SER A 83 3.83 -7.78 10.62
C SER A 83 5.08 -7.90 11.47
N ARG A 84 5.31 -6.90 12.33
CA ARG A 84 6.39 -6.93 13.31
C ARG A 84 6.28 -8.08 14.32
N ALA A 85 5.06 -8.58 14.55
CA ALA A 85 4.81 -9.70 15.45
C ALA A 85 5.36 -11.03 14.92
N ASP A 86 5.55 -11.15 13.62
CA ASP A 86 6.00 -12.39 12.98
C ASP A 86 7.53 -12.56 13.03
N GLY A 87 8.27 -11.53 13.44
CA GLY A 87 9.74 -11.48 13.40
C GLY A 87 10.30 -11.39 11.97
N GLY A 88 11.62 -11.22 11.85
CA GLY A 88 12.30 -11.10 10.55
C GLY A 88 12.18 -9.73 9.89
N SER A 89 12.62 -9.63 8.64
CA SER A 89 12.60 -8.39 7.85
C SER A 89 11.19 -8.03 7.39
N LEU A 90 10.86 -6.76 7.49
CA LEU A 90 9.53 -6.25 7.14
C LEU A 90 9.46 -5.81 5.68
N VAL A 91 8.33 -6.05 5.03
CA VAL A 91 8.04 -5.53 3.67
C VAL A 91 8.22 -4.01 3.57
N TYR A 92 8.07 -3.30 4.67
CA TYR A 92 8.25 -1.85 4.75
C TYR A 92 9.71 -1.42 4.53
N GLU A 93 10.69 -2.29 4.77
CA GLU A 93 12.12 -2.04 4.53
C GLU A 93 12.45 -1.98 3.03
N LEU A 94 11.57 -2.54 2.19
CA LEU A 94 11.68 -2.48 0.73
C LEU A 94 11.16 -1.16 0.15
N LEU A 95 10.50 -0.33 0.95
CA LEU A 95 9.96 0.96 0.54
C LEU A 95 10.99 2.09 0.74
N PRO A 96 10.94 3.15 -0.07
CA PRO A 96 11.73 4.35 0.21
C PRO A 96 11.51 4.83 1.66
N PRO A 97 12.58 5.15 2.43
CA PRO A 97 12.43 5.52 3.85
C PRO A 97 11.46 6.67 4.11
N ARG A 98 11.29 7.59 3.15
CA ARG A 98 10.34 8.70 3.27
C ARG A 98 8.88 8.23 3.28
N PHE A 99 8.56 7.10 2.65
CA PHE A 99 7.20 6.55 2.65
C PHE A 99 6.76 6.12 4.04
N LEU A 100 7.70 5.70 4.89
CA LEU A 100 7.41 5.35 6.30
C LEU A 100 7.13 6.56 7.18
N LYS A 101 7.41 7.78 6.68
CA LYS A 101 7.19 9.06 7.38
C LYS A 101 5.95 9.79 6.88
N ARG A 102 5.20 9.20 5.98
CA ARG A 102 3.97 9.82 5.44
C ARG A 102 2.88 9.96 6.50
N THR A 103 2.07 10.98 6.32
CA THR A 103 0.83 11.19 7.09
C THR A 103 -0.31 11.50 6.10
N PRO A 104 -1.33 10.64 5.99
CA PRO A 104 -1.55 9.39 6.75
C PRO A 104 -0.48 8.31 6.51
N THR A 105 -0.37 7.38 7.48
CA THR A 105 0.63 6.30 7.41
C THR A 105 0.30 5.30 6.30
N LEU A 106 1.30 4.98 5.50
CA LEU A 106 1.18 3.92 4.48
C LEU A 106 1.09 2.55 5.17
N SER A 107 0.08 1.78 4.80
CA SER A 107 -0.20 0.46 5.39
C SER A 107 -0.41 -0.58 4.31
N SER A 108 0.05 -1.82 4.55
CA SER A 108 -0.22 -2.94 3.66
C SER A 108 -1.70 -3.33 3.68
N VAL A 109 -2.25 -3.63 2.52
CA VAL A 109 -3.64 -4.09 2.35
C VAL A 109 -3.66 -5.61 2.53
N GLY A 110 -3.89 -6.03 3.76
CA GLY A 110 -3.78 -7.43 4.15
C GLY A 110 -2.33 -7.86 4.36
N ARG A 111 -2.14 -9.17 4.40
CA ARG A 111 -0.85 -9.79 4.73
C ARG A 111 -0.58 -10.97 3.81
N LEU A 112 0.69 -11.19 3.53
CA LEU A 112 1.24 -12.42 2.97
C LEU A 112 2.29 -12.95 3.93
N ASP A 113 2.36 -14.26 4.07
CA ASP A 113 3.38 -14.93 4.89
C ASP A 113 4.79 -14.68 4.34
N ALA A 114 5.80 -14.89 5.16
CA ALA A 114 7.19 -14.64 4.78
C ALA A 114 7.60 -15.41 3.53
N ALA A 115 7.17 -16.67 3.41
CA ALA A 115 7.48 -17.52 2.26
C ALA A 115 6.63 -17.22 1.01
N THR A 116 5.50 -16.53 1.17
CA THR A 116 4.59 -16.20 0.07
C THR A 116 5.11 -15.02 -0.73
N THR A 117 5.09 -15.14 -2.04
CA THR A 117 5.44 -14.07 -2.99
C THR A 117 4.20 -13.57 -3.72
N GLY A 118 4.27 -12.39 -4.32
CA GLY A 118 3.22 -11.90 -5.21
C GLY A 118 2.65 -10.55 -4.82
N LEU A 119 1.41 -10.30 -5.24
CA LEU A 119 0.77 -8.99 -5.14
C LEU A 119 0.51 -8.58 -3.68
N LEU A 120 1.12 -7.49 -3.27
CA LEU A 120 0.82 -6.79 -2.02
C LEU A 120 0.56 -5.32 -2.32
N LEU A 121 -0.60 -4.83 -1.92
CA LEU A 121 -0.94 -3.42 -2.02
C LEU A 121 -0.58 -2.68 -0.74
N PHE A 122 -0.23 -1.41 -0.88
CA PHE A 122 -0.12 -0.46 0.22
C PHE A 122 -0.97 0.76 -0.09
N THR A 123 -1.57 1.36 0.93
CA THR A 123 -2.29 2.62 0.80
C THR A 123 -2.21 3.45 2.07
N ASP A 124 -2.29 4.77 1.92
CA ASP A 124 -2.49 5.71 3.01
C ASP A 124 -3.97 6.19 3.10
N ASP A 125 -4.87 5.62 2.27
CA ASP A 125 -6.31 5.77 2.37
C ASP A 125 -6.91 4.71 3.30
N GLY A 126 -7.21 5.10 4.55
CA GLY A 126 -7.79 4.19 5.55
C GLY A 126 -9.18 3.66 5.18
N GLN A 127 -9.97 4.39 4.38
CA GLN A 127 -11.28 3.91 3.94
C GLN A 127 -11.13 2.83 2.87
N LEU A 128 -10.24 3.04 1.91
CA LEU A 128 -9.90 2.02 0.91
C LEU A 128 -9.33 0.78 1.57
N LEU A 129 -8.37 0.95 2.49
CA LEU A 129 -7.79 -0.13 3.27
C LEU A 129 -8.88 -0.98 3.93
N HIS A 130 -9.76 -0.33 4.71
CA HIS A 130 -10.83 -1.02 5.41
C HIS A 130 -11.79 -1.76 4.46
N ARG A 131 -12.14 -1.17 3.32
CA ARG A 131 -12.99 -1.85 2.31
C ARG A 131 -12.35 -3.12 1.77
N LEU A 132 -11.02 -3.07 1.48
CA LEU A 132 -10.32 -4.20 0.85
C LEU A 132 -10.04 -5.35 1.82
N ILE A 133 -9.81 -5.06 3.11
CA ILE A 133 -9.48 -6.10 4.11
C ILE A 133 -10.68 -6.60 4.90
N SER A 134 -11.82 -5.90 4.85
CA SER A 134 -13.01 -6.26 5.61
C SER A 134 -13.54 -7.62 5.17
N PRO A 135 -13.83 -8.54 6.10
CA PRO A 135 -14.48 -9.82 5.77
C PRO A 135 -15.86 -9.67 5.10
N LYS A 136 -16.49 -8.49 5.25
CA LYS A 136 -17.81 -8.17 4.67
C LYS A 136 -17.72 -7.73 3.20
N SER A 137 -16.53 -7.37 2.72
CA SER A 137 -16.36 -6.89 1.34
C SER A 137 -16.33 -8.01 0.31
N GLU A 138 -16.17 -9.26 0.76
CA GLU A 138 -16.07 -10.46 -0.09
C GLU A 138 -15.06 -10.29 -1.24
N THR A 139 -14.01 -9.49 -1.00
CA THR A 139 -12.95 -9.28 -1.98
C THR A 139 -12.19 -10.57 -2.20
N GLU A 140 -12.30 -11.11 -3.41
CA GLU A 140 -11.59 -12.35 -3.77
C GLU A 140 -10.08 -12.15 -3.76
N LYS A 141 -9.38 -13.15 -3.22
CA LYS A 141 -7.92 -13.27 -3.21
C LYS A 141 -7.56 -14.61 -3.86
N VAL A 142 -6.78 -14.53 -4.92
CA VAL A 142 -6.38 -15.72 -5.69
C VAL A 142 -4.93 -16.04 -5.42
N TYR A 143 -4.65 -17.27 -5.06
CA TYR A 143 -3.32 -17.80 -4.79
C TYR A 143 -3.01 -18.96 -5.71
N GLU A 144 -1.80 -18.99 -6.26
CA GLU A 144 -1.24 -20.18 -6.91
C GLU A 144 -0.37 -20.92 -5.89
N ALA A 145 -0.67 -22.18 -5.66
CA ALA A 145 0.04 -23.02 -4.69
C ALA A 145 0.84 -24.12 -5.40
N MET A 146 2.12 -24.22 -5.07
CA MET A 146 2.95 -25.37 -5.40
C MET A 146 2.84 -26.39 -4.28
N LEU A 147 2.47 -27.61 -4.63
CA LEU A 147 2.14 -28.67 -3.69
C LEU A 147 3.31 -29.63 -3.48
N ALA A 148 3.51 -30.09 -2.25
CA ALA A 148 4.52 -31.11 -1.94
C ALA A 148 4.20 -32.45 -2.60
N ARG A 149 2.90 -32.75 -2.82
CA ARG A 149 2.38 -33.98 -3.48
C ARG A 149 1.15 -33.59 -4.31
N PRO A 150 0.75 -34.45 -5.28
CA PRO A 150 -0.53 -34.28 -5.97
C PRO A 150 -1.72 -34.33 -5.00
N LEU A 151 -2.80 -33.67 -5.39
CA LEU A 151 -4.08 -33.76 -4.67
C LEU A 151 -4.72 -35.09 -4.89
N GLU A 152 -5.46 -35.60 -3.90
CA GLU A 152 -6.13 -36.90 -3.91
C GLU A 152 -7.54 -36.82 -4.53
N GLY A 153 -8.03 -35.61 -4.84
CA GLY A 153 -9.31 -35.36 -5.50
C GLY A 153 -10.46 -34.99 -4.57
N HIS A 154 -10.32 -35.15 -3.26
CA HIS A 154 -11.36 -34.82 -2.27
C HIS A 154 -11.20 -33.40 -1.68
N GLU A 155 -10.03 -32.78 -1.85
CA GLU A 155 -9.69 -31.49 -1.20
C GLU A 155 -10.56 -30.36 -1.71
N GLY A 156 -10.93 -30.37 -3.00
CA GLY A 156 -11.83 -29.35 -3.54
C GLY A 156 -13.18 -29.31 -2.83
N ALA A 157 -13.76 -30.49 -2.55
CA ALA A 157 -15.00 -30.58 -1.78
C ALA A 157 -14.81 -30.15 -0.31
N ALA A 158 -13.67 -30.49 0.29
CA ALA A 158 -13.33 -30.08 1.65
C ALA A 158 -13.22 -28.55 1.77
N PHE A 159 -12.54 -27.89 0.83
CA PHE A 159 -12.44 -26.43 0.78
C PHE A 159 -13.80 -25.75 0.56
N ALA A 160 -14.65 -26.31 -0.28
CA ALA A 160 -15.96 -25.77 -0.58
C ALA A 160 -16.98 -25.95 0.56
N SER A 161 -16.76 -26.92 1.46
CA SER A 161 -17.72 -27.31 2.50
C SER A 161 -17.95 -26.24 3.57
N GLY A 162 -16.94 -25.37 3.83
CA GLY A 162 -16.99 -24.43 4.96
C GLY A 162 -16.92 -25.11 6.34
N THR A 163 -16.55 -26.39 6.39
CA THR A 163 -16.41 -27.16 7.63
C THR A 163 -14.96 -27.44 8.01
N LEU A 164 -14.01 -27.01 7.17
CA LEU A 164 -12.60 -27.21 7.39
C LEU A 164 -12.11 -26.41 8.60
N VAL A 165 -11.59 -27.08 9.60
CA VAL A 165 -10.99 -26.47 10.80
C VAL A 165 -9.49 -26.68 10.76
N LEU A 166 -8.72 -25.60 10.83
CA LEU A 166 -7.26 -25.69 10.91
C LEU A 166 -6.82 -26.11 12.32
N ARG A 167 -5.70 -26.81 12.38
CA ARG A 167 -5.12 -27.21 13.66
C ARG A 167 -4.81 -26.00 14.52
N GLY A 168 -5.42 -25.93 15.71
CA GLY A 168 -5.27 -24.81 16.64
C GLY A 168 -6.32 -23.71 16.51
N GLU A 169 -7.29 -23.87 15.60
CA GLU A 169 -8.42 -22.98 15.46
C GLU A 169 -9.70 -23.62 16.03
N ASP A 170 -10.57 -22.82 16.63
CA ASP A 170 -11.84 -23.30 17.21
C ASP A 170 -13.01 -23.17 16.22
N LYS A 171 -12.82 -22.47 15.12
CA LYS A 171 -13.89 -22.19 14.16
C LYS A 171 -13.54 -22.71 12.77
N PRO A 172 -14.55 -23.17 12.01
CA PRO A 172 -14.33 -23.56 10.64
C PRO A 172 -13.98 -22.34 9.77
N LEU A 173 -13.16 -22.59 8.75
CA LEU A 173 -12.87 -21.61 7.72
C LEU A 173 -14.10 -21.36 6.86
N LYS A 174 -14.15 -20.17 6.24
CA LYS A 174 -15.13 -19.90 5.19
C LYS A 174 -14.92 -20.85 4.02
N PRO A 175 -15.99 -21.18 3.25
CA PRO A 175 -15.84 -21.88 1.99
C PRO A 175 -14.83 -21.21 1.07
N ALA A 176 -14.04 -22.03 0.38
CA ALA A 176 -13.06 -21.55 -0.59
C ALA A 176 -13.10 -22.43 -1.85
N ARG A 177 -12.66 -21.89 -2.98
CA ARG A 177 -12.55 -22.63 -4.22
C ARG A 177 -11.11 -23.11 -4.42
N LEU A 178 -10.97 -24.42 -4.65
CA LEU A 178 -9.70 -25.06 -4.97
C LEU A 178 -9.81 -25.68 -6.37
N GLU A 179 -8.92 -25.30 -7.26
CA GLU A 179 -8.85 -25.79 -8.64
C GLU A 179 -7.47 -26.40 -8.89
N VAL A 180 -7.42 -27.61 -9.43
CA VAL A 180 -6.17 -28.25 -9.86
C VAL A 180 -5.68 -27.58 -11.14
N THR A 181 -4.46 -27.02 -11.12
CA THR A 181 -3.86 -26.35 -12.28
C THR A 181 -2.74 -27.18 -12.92
N GLY A 182 -2.29 -28.23 -12.27
CA GLY A 182 -1.27 -29.16 -12.74
C GLY A 182 -1.08 -30.31 -11.76
N GLU A 183 -0.15 -31.23 -12.05
CA GLU A 183 0.08 -32.41 -11.23
C GLU A 183 0.37 -32.05 -9.75
N ARG A 184 1.14 -30.99 -9.52
CA ARG A 184 1.54 -30.52 -8.19
C ARG A 184 1.32 -29.01 -8.05
N SER A 185 0.23 -28.52 -8.60
CA SER A 185 -0.15 -27.12 -8.48
C SER A 185 -1.66 -26.96 -8.39
N ALA A 186 -2.07 -25.96 -7.64
CA ALA A 186 -3.48 -25.62 -7.47
C ALA A 186 -3.67 -24.13 -7.37
N ARG A 187 -4.85 -23.67 -7.74
CA ARG A 187 -5.33 -22.30 -7.52
C ARG A 187 -6.33 -22.30 -6.39
N VAL A 188 -6.14 -21.42 -5.42
CA VAL A 188 -7.05 -21.24 -4.28
C VAL A 188 -7.64 -19.83 -4.34
N THR A 189 -8.97 -19.74 -4.36
CA THR A 189 -9.69 -18.46 -4.27
C THR A 189 -10.37 -18.37 -2.92
N LEU A 190 -10.04 -17.31 -2.18
CA LEU A 190 -10.56 -16.99 -0.84
C LEU A 190 -11.34 -15.66 -0.90
N THR A 191 -12.32 -15.49 0.00
CA THR A 191 -13.05 -14.22 0.22
C THR A 191 -12.87 -13.72 1.64
#